data_987e257e9ad650ce659ae6ead360725e
#
_entry.id   987e257e9ad650ce659ae6ead360725e
#
_cell.length_a   1.000
_cell.length_b   1.000
_cell.length_c   1.000
_cell.angle_alpha   90.00
_cell.angle_beta   90.00
_cell.angle_gamma   90.00
#
_symmetry.space_group_name_H-M   'P 1'
#
loop_
_entity.id
_entity.type
_entity.pdbx_description
1 polymer ?
#
loop_
_entity_poly.entity_id
_entity_poly.type
_entity_poly.pdbx_seq_one_letter_code
_entity_poly.pdbx_strand_id
1 'polypeptide(L)'
;MLHQKHILCLDSFHCVRSDNKSDYLEKNSHTSLWEIMNEYLEIIDILTKESVKYYDKELDILYTEIFEKISNDRVSSKLLGDKKLQYLNGIKSSNSTFIIKQNLEILKLKLSPSKWLSLYEKMIKEILDDTKKKDIIIQFTNNLFEFLTQYGYQKSTIMHIINIYFYDRTKKIKITSTDDIRGFLRYFDLEFKKFEVYFVGSKFFKEIEESCSNFNIEIIEQKEAQYNQVLENNFFKNHKNAKIFIKCNEVRAVDYYHATKIASQTVSLISNLFTVFHHKIKPWYSDYSLVYHHKKNNVINVSNYINPMEKLHDTEIDDAKDIFPIFLQRFGLARESFKRFNRSIELHALSLATKESASQILNLWICLETLLITESGSTHISIVEQFVQKIIVNNVLESKIHNIAHLLTQWDNKKFEIVIKKLPIELQSDIQLATANIFLLEKNKDLAIELLNEMNEAPLLRYKLGFIIRNFQNIDKIISFRKSISSQVYFNIRRVYRTRNKIVHQGNINTESDFIIESAHYYLDEILNSIIRKKLLHNDINSIENFLHEVKLIDDEYSSFIKSQSKIGIVDENYKKVFFGLDYNE
;
A
#
# COMPACT_ATOMS: atom_id res chain seq x y z
N MET A 1 13.92 -25.71 -14.41
CA MET A 1 12.93 -25.58 -13.32
C MET A 1 13.41 -24.72 -12.14
N LEU A 2 14.63 -24.92 -11.60
CA LEU A 2 15.21 -24.04 -10.57
C LEU A 2 15.27 -22.56 -11.00
N HIS A 3 15.75 -22.29 -12.21
CA HIS A 3 15.88 -20.94 -12.76
C HIS A 3 14.56 -20.17 -12.80
N GLN A 4 13.44 -20.80 -13.18
CA GLN A 4 12.13 -20.14 -13.23
C GLN A 4 11.58 -19.74 -11.84
N LYS A 5 11.88 -20.50 -10.78
CA LYS A 5 11.46 -20.18 -9.41
C LYS A 5 12.23 -18.98 -8.84
N HIS A 6 13.51 -18.90 -9.15
CA HIS A 6 14.36 -17.78 -8.75
C HIS A 6 13.94 -16.49 -9.46
N ILE A 7 13.65 -16.56 -10.76
CA ILE A 7 13.11 -15.43 -11.52
C ILE A 7 11.75 -15.02 -10.95
N LEU A 8 10.85 -15.97 -10.63
CA LEU A 8 9.56 -15.65 -10.03
C LEU A 8 9.72 -14.91 -8.68
N CYS A 9 10.65 -15.35 -7.84
CA CYS A 9 10.95 -14.69 -6.56
C CYS A 9 11.44 -13.26 -6.80
N LEU A 10 12.33 -13.06 -7.78
CA LEU A 10 12.85 -11.75 -8.15
C LEU A 10 11.81 -10.84 -8.76
N ASP A 11 11.04 -11.35 -9.71
CA ASP A 11 9.94 -10.59 -10.33
C ASP A 11 8.91 -10.21 -9.29
N SER A 12 8.68 -11.07 -8.27
CA SER A 12 7.81 -10.73 -7.15
C SER A 12 8.36 -9.59 -6.32
N PHE A 13 9.66 -9.58 -6.02
CA PHE A 13 10.32 -8.44 -5.37
C PHE A 13 10.23 -7.17 -6.21
N HIS A 14 10.40 -7.29 -7.54
CA HIS A 14 10.30 -6.15 -8.44
C HIS A 14 8.85 -5.66 -8.61
N CYS A 15 7.88 -6.56 -8.61
CA CYS A 15 6.45 -6.25 -8.76
C CYS A 15 5.85 -5.53 -7.55
N VAL A 16 6.47 -5.65 -6.36
CA VAL A 16 6.09 -4.83 -5.20
C VAL A 16 6.25 -3.33 -5.49
N ARG A 17 7.04 -2.98 -6.52
CA ARG A 17 7.19 -1.61 -7.01
C ARG A 17 6.00 -1.11 -7.84
N SER A 18 5.27 -1.98 -8.54
CA SER A 18 4.21 -1.54 -9.44
C SER A 18 2.93 -1.24 -8.65
N ASP A 19 2.57 0.04 -8.54
CA ASP A 19 1.34 0.52 -7.89
C ASP A 19 0.11 0.37 -8.82
N ASN A 20 -0.01 -0.78 -9.52
CA ASN A 20 -1.22 -1.05 -10.27
C ASN A 20 -2.41 -1.14 -9.31
N LYS A 21 -3.47 -0.36 -9.56
CA LYS A 21 -4.65 -0.23 -8.68
C LYS A 21 -5.22 -1.57 -8.20
N SER A 22 -5.27 -2.58 -9.07
CA SER A 22 -5.81 -3.89 -8.72
C SER A 22 -4.89 -4.74 -7.83
N ASP A 23 -3.57 -4.53 -7.91
CA ASP A 23 -2.60 -5.21 -7.05
C ASP A 23 -2.48 -4.52 -5.68
N TYR A 24 -3.01 -3.29 -5.57
CA TYR A 24 -2.98 -2.53 -4.32
C TYR A 24 -3.64 -3.28 -3.16
N LEU A 25 -4.84 -3.83 -3.38
CA LEU A 25 -5.56 -4.60 -2.36
C LEU A 25 -4.81 -5.88 -1.96
N GLU A 26 -4.12 -6.52 -2.90
CA GLU A 26 -3.32 -7.72 -2.58
C GLU A 26 -1.99 -7.38 -1.87
N LYS A 27 -1.40 -6.20 -2.17
CA LYS A 27 -0.10 -5.79 -1.62
C LYS A 27 -0.21 -5.03 -0.31
N ASN A 28 -1.21 -4.20 -0.18
CA ASN A 28 -1.39 -3.27 0.95
C ASN A 28 -2.41 -3.75 1.99
N SER A 29 -2.95 -4.95 1.82
CA SER A 29 -3.85 -5.55 2.82
C SER A 29 -3.14 -5.93 4.12
N HIS A 30 -1.83 -5.69 4.22
CA HIS A 30 -1.02 -6.36 5.20
C HIS A 30 -0.23 -5.40 6.08
N THR A 31 -0.88 -4.91 7.11
CA THR A 31 -0.18 -4.40 8.29
C THR A 31 0.57 -5.54 8.96
N SER A 32 1.78 -5.31 9.48
CA SER A 32 2.52 -6.40 10.10
C SER A 32 1.86 -6.89 11.36
N LEU A 33 2.19 -8.12 11.62
CA LEU A 33 1.85 -8.74 12.88
C LEU A 33 2.35 -7.93 14.09
N TRP A 34 3.56 -7.35 14.01
CA TRP A 34 4.13 -6.55 15.11
C TRP A 34 3.40 -5.23 15.31
N GLU A 35 2.99 -4.58 14.23
CA GLU A 35 2.20 -3.34 14.29
C GLU A 35 0.82 -3.61 14.88
N ILE A 36 0.12 -4.66 14.42
CA ILE A 36 -1.18 -5.04 14.98
C ILE A 36 -1.06 -5.37 16.48
N MET A 37 -0.01 -6.09 16.87
CA MET A 37 0.25 -6.35 18.29
C MET A 37 0.55 -5.09 19.10
N ASN A 38 1.23 -4.09 18.51
CA ASN A 38 1.46 -2.80 19.14
C ASN A 38 0.15 -2.01 19.28
N GLU A 39 -0.67 -1.93 18.21
CA GLU A 39 -2.00 -1.32 18.27
C GLU A 39 -2.87 -1.96 19.36
N TYR A 40 -2.81 -3.29 19.48
CA TYR A 40 -3.57 -4.01 20.51
C TYR A 40 -3.12 -3.61 21.91
N LEU A 41 -1.81 -3.54 22.16
CA LEU A 41 -1.24 -3.09 23.44
C LEU A 41 -1.64 -1.64 23.75
N GLU A 42 -1.59 -0.75 22.77
CA GLU A 42 -1.99 0.65 22.94
C GLU A 42 -3.47 0.77 23.34
N ILE A 43 -4.36 0.01 22.69
CA ILE A 43 -5.79 0.01 23.05
C ILE A 43 -6.01 -0.53 24.46
N ILE A 44 -5.30 -1.59 24.86
CA ILE A 44 -5.36 -2.11 26.23
C ILE A 44 -4.90 -1.02 27.23
N ASP A 45 -3.83 -0.30 26.92
CA ASP A 45 -3.35 0.77 27.80
C ASP A 45 -4.34 1.94 27.90
N ILE A 46 -5.09 2.24 26.85
CA ILE A 46 -6.19 3.24 26.89
C ILE A 46 -7.34 2.71 27.75
N LEU A 47 -7.78 1.48 27.52
CA LEU A 47 -8.88 0.86 28.29
C LEU A 47 -8.56 0.72 29.79
N THR A 48 -7.29 0.56 30.15
CA THR A 48 -6.88 0.51 31.55
C THR A 48 -6.84 1.87 32.25
N LYS A 49 -6.65 2.96 31.47
CA LYS A 49 -6.59 4.34 31.99
C LYS A 49 -7.92 5.05 31.95
N GLU A 50 -8.72 4.76 30.94
CA GLU A 50 -9.99 5.42 30.65
C GLU A 50 -11.08 4.36 30.46
N SER A 51 -12.18 4.40 31.19
CA SER A 51 -13.33 3.48 31.03
C SER A 51 -14.17 3.83 29.78
N VAL A 52 -13.57 3.75 28.61
CA VAL A 52 -14.23 4.10 27.33
C VAL A 52 -14.80 2.82 26.69
N LYS A 53 -16.10 2.60 26.80
CA LYS A 53 -16.84 1.44 26.21
C LYS A 53 -16.69 1.25 24.70
N TYR A 54 -16.15 2.23 24.00
CA TYR A 54 -15.99 2.21 22.53
C TYR A 54 -14.99 1.17 22.05
N TYR A 55 -13.97 0.85 22.84
CA TYR A 55 -12.84 0.00 22.41
C TYR A 55 -13.06 -1.50 22.57
N ASP A 56 -14.14 -1.97 23.18
CA ASP A 56 -14.39 -3.41 23.37
C ASP A 56 -14.48 -4.15 22.02
N LYS A 57 -15.14 -3.54 21.02
CA LYS A 57 -15.20 -4.11 19.66
C LYS A 57 -13.85 -4.13 18.94
N GLU A 58 -12.99 -3.17 19.23
CA GLU A 58 -11.66 -3.09 18.61
C GLU A 58 -10.75 -4.22 19.07
N LEU A 59 -10.89 -4.69 20.31
CA LEU A 59 -10.14 -5.87 20.81
C LEU A 59 -10.47 -7.14 20.00
N ASP A 60 -11.76 -7.37 19.69
CA ASP A 60 -12.18 -8.50 18.86
C ASP A 60 -11.64 -8.42 17.43
N ILE A 61 -11.65 -7.22 16.88
CA ILE A 61 -11.15 -6.97 15.52
C ILE A 61 -9.66 -7.25 15.46
N LEU A 62 -8.87 -6.68 16.37
CA LEU A 62 -7.41 -6.87 16.42
C LEU A 62 -7.04 -8.32 16.72
N TYR A 63 -7.78 -8.99 17.61
CA TYR A 63 -7.61 -10.42 17.84
C TYR A 63 -7.81 -11.22 16.56
N THR A 64 -8.90 -10.95 15.83
CA THR A 64 -9.23 -11.66 14.58
C THR A 64 -8.14 -11.43 13.53
N GLU A 65 -7.67 -10.20 13.39
CA GLU A 65 -6.60 -9.84 12.46
C GLU A 65 -5.27 -10.54 12.82
N ILE A 66 -4.87 -10.56 14.09
CA ILE A 66 -3.68 -11.29 14.57
C ILE A 66 -3.83 -12.80 14.30
N PHE A 67 -5.01 -13.36 14.57
CA PHE A 67 -5.28 -14.78 14.34
C PHE A 67 -5.13 -15.15 12.86
N GLU A 68 -5.70 -14.35 11.95
CA GLU A 68 -5.60 -14.58 10.51
C GLU A 68 -4.15 -14.42 10.01
N LYS A 69 -3.45 -13.38 10.47
CA LYS A 69 -2.04 -13.15 10.12
C LYS A 69 -1.14 -14.32 10.54
N ILE A 70 -1.19 -14.73 11.81
CA ILE A 70 -0.38 -15.85 12.30
C ILE A 70 -0.75 -17.16 11.59
N SER A 71 -2.04 -17.35 11.27
CA SER A 71 -2.49 -18.56 10.59
C SER A 71 -2.00 -18.63 9.14
N ASN A 72 -1.89 -17.50 8.49
CA ASN A 72 -1.44 -17.38 7.10
C ASN A 72 0.08 -17.25 6.97
N ASP A 73 0.79 -16.78 8.01
CA ASP A 73 2.25 -16.69 7.99
C ASP A 73 2.89 -18.00 8.48
N ARG A 74 3.48 -18.74 7.54
CA ARG A 74 4.16 -20.00 7.81
C ARG A 74 5.35 -19.86 8.76
N VAL A 75 6.08 -18.72 8.69
CA VAL A 75 7.24 -18.46 9.55
C VAL A 75 6.76 -18.29 10.99
N SER A 76 5.78 -17.42 11.22
CA SER A 76 5.18 -17.20 12.53
C SER A 76 4.53 -18.48 13.09
N SER A 77 3.79 -19.20 12.25
CA SER A 77 3.20 -20.49 12.64
C SER A 77 4.26 -21.51 13.07
N LYS A 78 5.39 -21.61 12.36
CA LYS A 78 6.49 -22.52 12.69
C LYS A 78 7.25 -22.08 13.94
N LEU A 79 7.41 -20.78 14.20
CA LEU A 79 8.01 -20.26 15.44
C LEU A 79 7.18 -20.56 16.68
N LEU A 80 5.86 -20.56 16.57
CA LEU A 80 4.96 -20.86 17.69
C LEU A 80 4.75 -22.36 17.90
N GLY A 81 4.92 -23.17 16.85
CA GLY A 81 4.80 -24.63 16.90
C GLY A 81 3.44 -25.10 17.42
N ASP A 82 3.43 -26.22 18.15
CA ASP A 82 2.21 -26.84 18.69
C ASP A 82 1.47 -25.95 19.70
N LYS A 83 2.16 -24.96 20.30
CA LYS A 83 1.57 -24.02 21.27
C LYS A 83 0.86 -22.84 20.62
N LYS A 84 0.81 -22.76 19.29
CA LYS A 84 0.20 -21.64 18.55
C LYS A 84 -1.22 -21.31 19.07
N LEU A 85 -2.09 -22.30 19.17
CA LEU A 85 -3.47 -22.09 19.64
C LEU A 85 -3.52 -21.62 21.11
N GLN A 86 -2.62 -22.08 21.95
CA GLN A 86 -2.54 -21.65 23.35
C GLN A 86 -2.21 -20.15 23.44
N TYR A 87 -1.21 -19.67 22.68
CA TYR A 87 -0.85 -18.26 22.64
C TYR A 87 -2.00 -17.40 22.11
N LEU A 88 -2.64 -17.84 21.03
CA LEU A 88 -3.78 -17.12 20.44
C LEU A 88 -4.98 -17.06 21.39
N ASN A 89 -5.29 -18.16 22.10
CA ASN A 89 -6.36 -18.15 23.11
C ASN A 89 -6.06 -17.18 24.27
N GLY A 90 -4.78 -17.00 24.62
CA GLY A 90 -4.37 -16.08 25.69
C GLY A 90 -4.62 -14.61 25.38
N ILE A 91 -4.72 -14.24 24.10
CA ILE A 91 -4.97 -12.84 23.66
C ILE A 91 -6.42 -12.58 23.23
N LYS A 92 -7.36 -13.52 23.46
CA LYS A 92 -8.78 -13.29 23.16
C LYS A 92 -9.35 -12.15 24.00
N SER A 93 -10.22 -11.34 23.39
CA SER A 93 -10.96 -10.24 24.01
C SER A 93 -11.80 -10.66 25.25
N SER A 94 -12.20 -11.92 25.32
CA SER A 94 -12.89 -12.49 26.49
C SER A 94 -12.03 -12.60 27.74
N ASN A 95 -10.71 -12.48 27.63
CA ASN A 95 -9.80 -12.46 28.78
C ASN A 95 -9.71 -11.05 29.39
N SER A 96 -9.23 -10.95 30.63
CA SER A 96 -8.95 -9.63 31.23
C SER A 96 -7.83 -8.93 30.46
N THR A 97 -7.90 -7.59 30.42
CA THR A 97 -6.87 -6.74 29.74
C THR A 97 -5.46 -7.04 30.24
N PHE A 98 -5.31 -7.35 31.52
CA PHE A 98 -4.03 -7.76 32.12
C PHE A 98 -3.50 -9.07 31.51
N ILE A 99 -4.34 -10.09 31.38
CA ILE A 99 -3.96 -11.38 30.78
C ILE A 99 -3.63 -11.19 29.30
N ILE A 100 -4.43 -10.44 28.57
CA ILE A 100 -4.18 -10.14 27.14
C ILE A 100 -2.83 -9.46 26.99
N LYS A 101 -2.54 -8.43 27.79
CA LYS A 101 -1.27 -7.68 27.74
C LYS A 101 -0.07 -8.61 27.94
N GLN A 102 -0.09 -9.43 28.99
CA GLN A 102 1.01 -10.38 29.27
C GLN A 102 1.22 -11.37 28.12
N ASN A 103 0.13 -11.92 27.58
CA ASN A 103 0.24 -12.87 26.46
C ASN A 103 0.71 -12.20 25.16
N LEU A 104 0.32 -10.96 24.89
CA LEU A 104 0.84 -10.20 23.76
C LEU A 104 2.34 -9.93 23.87
N GLU A 105 2.84 -9.57 25.05
CA GLU A 105 4.27 -9.38 25.29
C GLU A 105 5.06 -10.69 25.09
N ILE A 106 4.52 -11.82 25.58
CA ILE A 106 5.13 -13.13 25.34
C ILE A 106 5.13 -13.46 23.84
N LEU A 107 4.04 -13.18 23.14
CA LEU A 107 3.90 -13.41 21.71
C LEU A 107 4.92 -12.58 20.91
N LYS A 108 5.11 -11.29 21.26
CA LYS A 108 6.13 -10.41 20.67
C LYS A 108 7.55 -10.96 20.88
N LEU A 109 7.87 -11.47 22.07
CA LEU A 109 9.17 -12.08 22.33
C LEU A 109 9.39 -13.38 21.54
N LYS A 110 8.35 -14.19 21.35
CA LYS A 110 8.42 -15.42 20.55
C LYS A 110 8.59 -15.12 19.06
N LEU A 111 7.90 -14.11 18.57
CA LEU A 111 7.90 -13.67 17.19
C LEU A 111 8.86 -12.48 16.97
N SER A 112 9.93 -12.34 17.76
CA SER A 112 10.85 -11.22 17.62
C SER A 112 11.42 -11.12 16.19
N PRO A 113 11.65 -9.91 15.65
CA PRO A 113 12.11 -9.70 14.28
C PRO A 113 13.33 -10.53 13.89
N SER A 114 14.32 -10.62 14.78
CA SER A 114 15.54 -11.40 14.52
C SER A 114 15.28 -12.91 14.40
N LYS A 115 14.38 -13.48 15.23
CA LYS A 115 14.00 -14.89 15.14
C LYS A 115 13.20 -15.15 13.86
N TRP A 116 12.29 -14.23 13.52
CA TRP A 116 11.48 -14.35 12.32
C TRP A 116 12.37 -14.36 11.07
N LEU A 117 13.27 -13.38 10.91
CA LEU A 117 14.15 -13.28 9.75
C LEU A 117 15.11 -14.49 9.66
N SER A 118 15.66 -14.94 10.78
CA SER A 118 16.54 -16.13 10.83
C SER A 118 15.82 -17.42 10.39
N LEU A 119 14.56 -17.60 10.80
CA LEU A 119 13.76 -18.76 10.36
C LEU A 119 13.31 -18.59 8.91
N TYR A 120 12.94 -17.38 8.50
CA TYR A 120 12.60 -17.06 7.11
C TYR A 120 13.73 -17.45 6.16
N GLU A 121 14.98 -17.08 6.46
CA GLU A 121 16.17 -17.40 5.66
C GLU A 121 16.33 -18.90 5.44
N LYS A 122 16.07 -19.71 6.48
CA LYS A 122 16.11 -21.19 6.37
C LYS A 122 14.98 -21.73 5.51
N MET A 123 13.76 -21.22 5.75
CA MET A 123 12.58 -21.72 5.07
C MET A 123 12.52 -21.35 3.60
N ILE A 124 12.96 -20.15 3.21
CA ILE A 124 12.96 -19.74 1.79
C ILE A 124 13.90 -20.62 0.97
N LYS A 125 15.02 -21.06 1.55
CA LYS A 125 15.92 -22.00 0.91
C LYS A 125 15.23 -23.35 0.64
N GLU A 126 14.60 -23.94 1.65
CA GLU A 126 13.84 -25.20 1.52
C GLU A 126 12.74 -25.08 0.45
N ILE A 127 12.02 -23.94 0.42
CA ILE A 127 10.94 -23.68 -0.53
C ILE A 127 11.44 -23.56 -1.95
N LEU A 128 12.53 -22.86 -2.19
CA LEU A 128 13.09 -22.68 -3.51
C LEU A 128 13.70 -23.98 -4.06
N ASP A 129 14.29 -24.79 -3.18
CA ASP A 129 14.91 -26.07 -3.60
C ASP A 129 13.86 -27.15 -3.92
N ASP A 130 12.80 -27.26 -3.13
CA ASP A 130 11.89 -28.42 -3.18
C ASP A 130 10.44 -28.12 -3.62
N THR A 131 9.95 -26.89 -3.53
CA THR A 131 8.53 -26.61 -3.70
C THR A 131 8.08 -26.46 -5.14
N LYS A 132 7.04 -27.22 -5.54
CA LYS A 132 6.31 -27.06 -6.81
C LYS A 132 5.25 -25.93 -6.77
N LYS A 133 4.95 -25.38 -5.60
CA LYS A 133 3.86 -24.41 -5.39
C LYS A 133 4.38 -22.97 -5.48
N LYS A 134 4.13 -22.31 -6.59
CA LYS A 134 4.52 -20.91 -6.84
C LYS A 134 3.84 -19.93 -5.85
N ASP A 135 2.60 -20.23 -5.43
CA ASP A 135 1.86 -19.42 -4.45
C ASP A 135 2.63 -19.21 -3.14
N ILE A 136 3.38 -20.23 -2.70
CA ILE A 136 4.19 -20.14 -1.48
C ILE A 136 5.36 -19.18 -1.66
N ILE A 137 6.01 -19.19 -2.84
CA ILE A 137 7.13 -18.27 -3.15
C ILE A 137 6.64 -16.82 -3.10
N ILE A 138 5.51 -16.54 -3.76
CA ILE A 138 4.91 -15.19 -3.76
C ILE A 138 4.54 -14.75 -2.34
N GLN A 139 3.88 -15.62 -1.57
CA GLN A 139 3.53 -15.33 -0.17
C GLN A 139 4.77 -15.02 0.68
N PHE A 140 5.83 -15.81 0.55
CA PHE A 140 7.08 -15.57 1.27
C PHE A 140 7.72 -14.24 0.87
N THR A 141 7.71 -13.90 -0.42
CA THR A 141 8.24 -12.63 -0.90
C THR A 141 7.46 -11.45 -0.35
N ASN A 142 6.13 -11.51 -0.37
CA ASN A 142 5.27 -10.47 0.20
C ASN A 142 5.48 -10.32 1.71
N ASN A 143 5.51 -11.43 2.46
CA ASN A 143 5.75 -11.40 3.91
C ASN A 143 7.11 -10.78 4.26
N LEU A 144 8.17 -11.05 3.46
CA LEU A 144 9.47 -10.41 3.68
C LEU A 144 9.40 -8.90 3.45
N PHE A 145 8.74 -8.48 2.37
CA PHE A 145 8.63 -7.07 2.05
C PHE A 145 7.84 -6.31 3.14
N GLU A 146 6.71 -6.86 3.58
CA GLU A 146 5.94 -6.33 4.70
C GLU A 146 6.80 -6.23 5.98
N PHE A 147 7.51 -7.30 6.29
CA PHE A 147 8.41 -7.34 7.44
C PHE A 147 9.47 -6.24 7.38
N LEU A 148 10.15 -6.07 6.23
CA LEU A 148 11.21 -5.09 6.08
C LEU A 148 10.69 -3.66 6.15
N THR A 149 9.58 -3.35 5.45
CA THR A 149 9.01 -2.00 5.45
C THR A 149 8.58 -1.55 6.84
N GLN A 150 8.08 -2.47 7.63
CA GLN A 150 7.61 -2.17 8.98
C GLN A 150 8.71 -2.21 10.04
N TYR A 151 9.80 -2.88 9.75
CA TYR A 151 11.02 -2.72 10.56
C TYR A 151 11.66 -1.33 10.39
N GLY A 152 11.21 -0.57 9.36
CA GLY A 152 11.65 0.78 9.06
C GLY A 152 12.46 0.92 7.78
N TYR A 153 12.72 -0.18 7.03
CA TYR A 153 13.31 -0.07 5.70
C TYR A 153 12.34 0.59 4.72
N GLN A 154 12.75 1.69 4.13
CA GLN A 154 11.89 2.37 3.15
C GLN A 154 11.78 1.56 1.85
N LYS A 155 10.61 1.61 1.18
CA LYS A 155 10.40 0.94 -0.13
C LYS A 155 11.54 1.25 -1.10
N SER A 156 11.98 2.52 -1.14
CA SER A 156 13.09 2.98 -1.99
C SER A 156 14.41 2.26 -1.68
N THR A 157 14.73 2.00 -0.40
CA THR A 157 15.92 1.23 0.00
C THR A 157 15.84 -0.21 -0.47
N ILE A 158 14.70 -0.86 -0.24
CA ILE A 158 14.52 -2.25 -0.64
C ILE A 158 14.68 -2.38 -2.16
N MET A 159 14.06 -1.46 -2.92
CA MET A 159 14.18 -1.43 -4.39
C MET A 159 15.61 -1.14 -4.86
N HIS A 160 16.30 -0.21 -4.21
CA HIS A 160 17.70 0.09 -4.51
C HIS A 160 18.59 -1.14 -4.30
N ILE A 161 18.41 -1.86 -3.19
CA ILE A 161 19.14 -3.09 -2.90
C ILE A 161 18.81 -4.18 -3.92
N ILE A 162 17.54 -4.36 -4.29
CA ILE A 162 17.11 -5.29 -5.34
C ILE A 162 17.82 -4.96 -6.66
N ASN A 163 17.82 -3.69 -7.06
CA ASN A 163 18.45 -3.26 -8.30
C ASN A 163 19.96 -3.50 -8.31
N ILE A 164 20.66 -3.11 -7.24
CA ILE A 164 22.11 -3.31 -7.14
C ILE A 164 22.47 -4.79 -7.08
N TYR A 165 21.71 -5.57 -6.33
CA TYR A 165 22.06 -6.96 -6.11
C TYR A 165 21.72 -7.86 -7.30
N PHE A 166 20.53 -7.71 -7.88
CA PHE A 166 20.02 -8.62 -8.90
C PHE A 166 20.08 -8.08 -10.33
N TYR A 167 20.01 -6.76 -10.53
CA TYR A 167 19.88 -6.14 -11.85
C TYR A 167 21.06 -5.26 -12.26
N ASP A 168 22.12 -5.17 -11.43
CA ASP A 168 23.32 -4.42 -11.80
C ASP A 168 24.00 -5.08 -13.01
N ARG A 169 23.93 -4.40 -14.15
CA ARG A 169 24.48 -4.87 -15.43
C ARG A 169 26.00 -5.08 -15.38
N THR A 170 26.70 -4.42 -14.46
CA THR A 170 28.17 -4.50 -14.32
C THR A 170 28.60 -5.75 -13.58
N LYS A 171 27.80 -6.24 -12.65
CA LYS A 171 28.13 -7.40 -11.79
C LYS A 171 27.72 -8.75 -12.39
N LYS A 172 26.85 -8.77 -13.40
CA LYS A 172 26.33 -9.98 -14.08
C LYS A 172 25.96 -11.13 -13.11
N ILE A 173 25.44 -10.80 -11.91
CA ILE A 173 24.99 -11.82 -10.97
C ILE A 173 23.73 -12.45 -11.56
N LYS A 174 23.92 -13.58 -12.23
CA LYS A 174 22.79 -14.47 -12.55
C LYS A 174 22.48 -15.22 -11.27
N ILE A 175 21.22 -15.22 -10.85
CA ILE A 175 20.80 -16.07 -9.75
C ILE A 175 20.91 -17.52 -10.23
N THR A 176 21.92 -18.18 -9.73
CA THR A 176 22.26 -19.55 -10.08
C THR A 176 21.94 -20.52 -8.94
N SER A 177 21.80 -19.99 -7.72
CA SER A 177 21.59 -20.78 -6.53
C SER A 177 20.71 -20.08 -5.48
N THR A 178 20.18 -20.84 -4.53
CA THR A 178 19.47 -20.32 -3.37
C THR A 178 20.36 -19.49 -2.43
N ASP A 179 21.67 -19.69 -2.47
CA ASP A 179 22.63 -18.90 -1.67
C ASP A 179 22.71 -17.44 -2.16
N ASP A 180 22.33 -17.15 -3.40
CA ASP A 180 22.25 -15.78 -3.90
C ASP A 180 21.16 -14.99 -3.18
N ILE A 181 20.01 -15.63 -2.85
CA ILE A 181 18.95 -14.99 -2.06
C ILE A 181 19.41 -14.75 -0.62
N ARG A 182 20.21 -15.68 -0.07
CA ARG A 182 20.83 -15.48 1.24
C ARG A 182 21.77 -14.28 1.25
N GLY A 183 22.55 -14.10 0.19
CA GLY A 183 23.40 -12.93 -0.01
C GLY A 183 22.61 -11.62 -0.01
N PHE A 184 21.43 -11.62 -0.67
CA PHE A 184 20.49 -10.49 -0.66
C PHE A 184 19.96 -10.18 0.75
N LEU A 185 19.54 -11.18 1.52
CA LEU A 185 19.00 -11.00 2.86
C LEU A 185 20.02 -10.39 3.84
N ARG A 186 21.32 -10.58 3.64
CA ARG A 186 22.39 -9.98 4.46
C ARG A 186 22.49 -8.45 4.37
N TYR A 187 21.84 -7.84 3.40
CA TYR A 187 21.73 -6.37 3.34
C TYR A 187 20.78 -5.81 4.40
N PHE A 188 19.94 -6.65 5.01
CA PHE A 188 18.95 -6.28 6.02
C PHE A 188 19.38 -6.81 7.39
N ASP A 189 20.25 -6.07 8.07
CA ASP A 189 20.88 -6.49 9.32
C ASP A 189 20.04 -6.23 10.59
N LEU A 190 18.88 -5.60 10.47
CA LEU A 190 17.96 -5.23 11.55
C LEU A 190 18.63 -4.36 12.66
N GLU A 191 19.68 -3.63 12.33
CA GLU A 191 20.38 -2.74 13.26
C GLU A 191 20.02 -1.27 12.98
N PHE A 192 19.75 -0.53 14.06
CA PHE A 192 19.66 0.92 13.99
C PHE A 192 21.08 1.50 14.00
N LYS A 193 21.38 2.27 12.96
CA LYS A 193 22.68 2.90 12.72
C LYS A 193 22.59 4.40 13.00
N LYS A 194 23.71 5.04 13.28
CA LYS A 194 23.80 6.49 13.39
C LYS A 194 24.20 7.10 12.06
N PHE A 195 23.43 8.10 11.64
CA PHE A 195 23.64 8.87 10.42
C PHE A 195 23.79 10.36 10.74
N GLU A 196 24.48 11.09 9.86
CA GLU A 196 24.36 12.53 9.72
C GLU A 196 23.59 12.84 8.45
N VAL A 197 22.62 13.75 8.55
CA VAL A 197 21.77 14.14 7.42
C VAL A 197 21.88 15.64 7.18
N TYR A 198 22.18 16.02 5.94
CA TYR A 198 22.42 17.40 5.55
C TYR A 198 21.32 17.84 4.57
N PHE A 199 20.72 19.01 4.85
CA PHE A 199 19.80 19.70 3.96
C PHE A 199 20.35 21.08 3.58
N VAL A 200 19.92 21.62 2.43
CA VAL A 200 20.05 23.04 2.16
C VAL A 200 18.91 23.76 2.86
N GLY A 201 19.17 24.88 3.52
CA GLY A 201 18.18 25.63 4.26
C GLY A 201 18.18 27.14 4.01
N SER A 202 17.09 27.79 4.41
CA SER A 202 16.99 29.25 4.43
C SER A 202 17.93 29.87 5.46
N LYS A 203 18.32 31.12 5.25
CA LYS A 203 19.20 31.87 6.20
C LYS A 203 18.63 31.95 7.61
N PHE A 204 17.34 31.86 7.77
CA PHE A 204 16.65 31.86 9.05
C PHE A 204 17.26 30.88 10.05
N PHE A 205 17.67 29.68 9.62
CA PHE A 205 18.26 28.69 10.50
C PHE A 205 19.57 29.15 11.15
N LYS A 206 20.33 30.07 10.51
CA LYS A 206 21.51 30.68 11.12
C LYS A 206 21.14 31.61 12.27
N GLU A 207 20.03 32.33 12.15
CA GLU A 207 19.57 33.27 13.19
C GLU A 207 19.12 32.54 14.47
N ILE A 208 18.76 31.26 14.37
CA ILE A 208 18.32 30.42 15.50
C ILE A 208 19.29 29.26 15.81
N GLU A 209 20.54 29.34 15.35
CA GLU A 209 21.53 28.26 15.46
C GLU A 209 21.70 27.72 16.89
N GLU A 210 21.80 28.59 17.90
CA GLU A 210 21.91 28.17 19.30
C GLU A 210 20.70 27.30 19.72
N SER A 211 19.49 27.68 19.32
CA SER A 211 18.26 26.93 19.62
C SER A 211 18.18 25.62 18.85
N CYS A 212 18.73 25.55 17.64
CA CYS A 212 18.77 24.33 16.83
C CYS A 212 19.63 23.23 17.49
N SER A 213 20.62 23.59 18.26
CA SER A 213 21.50 22.63 18.98
C SER A 213 20.70 21.72 19.93
N ASN A 214 19.59 22.21 20.52
CA ASN A 214 18.70 21.43 21.39
C ASN A 214 18.02 20.26 20.64
N PHE A 215 17.97 20.33 19.31
CA PHE A 215 17.42 19.30 18.42
C PHE A 215 18.52 18.46 17.74
N ASN A 216 19.76 18.52 18.22
CA ASN A 216 20.94 17.92 17.58
C ASN A 216 21.18 18.42 16.14
N ILE A 217 20.82 19.67 15.86
CA ILE A 217 21.03 20.33 14.58
C ILE A 217 22.17 21.32 14.67
N GLU A 218 23.10 21.24 13.74
CA GLU A 218 24.23 22.13 13.52
C GLU A 218 24.00 22.89 12.20
N ILE A 219 24.33 24.18 12.19
CA ILE A 219 24.18 25.03 11.00
C ILE A 219 25.57 25.31 10.43
N ILE A 220 25.74 24.97 9.15
CA ILE A 220 27.00 25.12 8.42
C ILE A 220 26.83 26.23 7.37
N GLU A 221 27.66 27.25 7.41
CA GLU A 221 27.67 28.30 6.38
C GLU A 221 28.42 27.85 5.12
N GLN A 222 28.13 28.50 4.00
CA GLN A 222 28.78 28.23 2.71
C GLN A 222 30.31 28.23 2.77
N LYS A 223 30.87 29.15 3.54
CA LYS A 223 32.34 29.27 3.69
C LYS A 223 32.95 28.05 4.39
N GLU A 224 32.23 27.46 5.33
CA GLU A 224 32.65 26.29 6.10
C GLU A 224 32.37 25.01 5.32
N ALA A 225 31.29 24.97 4.52
CA ALA A 225 30.91 23.83 3.73
C ALA A 225 31.95 23.39 2.70
N GLN A 226 32.74 24.34 2.15
CA GLN A 226 33.82 24.03 1.21
C GLN A 226 34.99 23.24 1.86
N TYR A 227 35.14 23.31 3.19
CA TYR A 227 36.13 22.55 3.95
C TYR A 227 35.57 21.29 4.61
N ASN A 228 34.28 21.04 4.46
CA ASN A 228 33.64 19.85 4.99
C ASN A 228 33.77 18.67 4.02
N GLN A 229 34.56 17.66 4.37
CA GLN A 229 34.87 16.49 3.54
C GLN A 229 33.61 15.76 3.03
N VAL A 230 32.52 15.76 3.78
CA VAL A 230 31.26 15.14 3.41
C VAL A 230 30.53 15.98 2.37
N LEU A 231 30.47 17.31 2.58
CA LEU A 231 29.78 18.24 1.69
C LEU A 231 30.59 18.56 0.42
N GLU A 232 31.94 18.45 0.47
CA GLU A 232 32.84 18.72 -0.65
C GLU A 232 32.61 17.81 -1.86
N ASN A 233 31.97 16.65 -1.64
CA ASN A 233 31.55 15.75 -2.68
C ASN A 233 30.44 16.38 -3.57
N ASN A 234 29.66 15.61 -4.24
CA ASN A 234 28.69 16.05 -5.23
C ASN A 234 27.62 17.03 -4.69
N PHE A 235 27.30 16.99 -3.38
CA PHE A 235 26.21 17.79 -2.80
C PHE A 235 26.55 19.30 -2.81
N PHE A 236 27.73 19.69 -2.30
CA PHE A 236 28.16 21.07 -2.35
C PHE A 236 28.34 21.59 -3.77
N LYS A 237 28.89 20.78 -4.68
CA LYS A 237 29.05 21.13 -6.09
C LYS A 237 27.74 21.44 -6.78
N ASN A 238 26.70 20.70 -6.47
CA ASN A 238 25.37 20.89 -7.04
C ASN A 238 24.62 22.08 -6.42
N HIS A 239 25.05 22.55 -5.22
CA HIS A 239 24.37 23.59 -4.45
C HIS A 239 25.30 24.75 -4.09
N LYS A 240 26.18 25.14 -5.01
CA LYS A 240 27.16 26.22 -4.82
C LYS A 240 26.56 27.57 -4.40
N ASN A 241 25.30 27.81 -4.73
CA ASN A 241 24.56 29.04 -4.37
C ASN A 241 23.87 28.93 -3.00
N ALA A 242 23.86 27.76 -2.38
CA ALA A 242 23.31 27.58 -1.05
C ALA A 242 24.18 28.31 -0.02
N LYS A 243 23.55 29.12 0.83
CA LYS A 243 24.25 29.89 1.87
C LYS A 243 24.33 29.16 3.19
N ILE A 244 23.37 28.28 3.46
CA ILE A 244 23.21 27.57 4.72
C ILE A 244 22.93 26.08 4.44
N PHE A 245 23.61 25.23 5.19
CA PHE A 245 23.36 23.80 5.27
C PHE A 245 22.91 23.45 6.69
N ILE A 246 21.88 22.64 6.81
CA ILE A 246 21.32 22.13 8.07
C ILE A 246 21.83 20.72 8.26
N LYS A 247 22.61 20.48 9.28
CA LYS A 247 23.16 19.17 9.63
C LYS A 247 22.42 18.60 10.84
N CYS A 248 21.69 17.51 10.64
CA CYS A 248 21.09 16.73 11.73
C CYS A 248 22.06 15.64 12.17
N ASN A 249 22.51 15.72 13.42
CA ASN A 249 23.49 14.81 14.00
C ASN A 249 22.82 13.60 14.65
N GLU A 250 23.54 12.46 14.69
CA GLU A 250 23.16 11.23 15.42
C GLU A 250 21.75 10.68 15.11
N VAL A 251 21.28 10.85 13.89
CA VAL A 251 19.99 10.31 13.46
C VAL A 251 20.04 8.78 13.48
N ARG A 252 19.23 8.16 14.35
CA ARG A 252 19.15 6.69 14.47
C ARG A 252 18.13 6.13 13.52
N ALA A 253 18.57 5.37 12.53
CA ALA A 253 17.70 4.76 11.50
C ALA A 253 18.28 3.43 11.02
N VAL A 254 17.47 2.65 10.33
CA VAL A 254 17.92 1.37 9.74
C VAL A 254 18.61 1.59 8.40
N ASP A 255 18.20 2.63 7.66
CA ASP A 255 18.75 2.97 6.34
C ASP A 255 18.82 4.49 6.09
N TYR A 256 19.36 4.87 4.93
CA TYR A 256 19.57 6.26 4.52
C TYR A 256 18.25 7.03 4.31
N TYR A 257 17.23 6.39 3.72
CA TYR A 257 15.92 7.00 3.47
C TYR A 257 15.15 7.20 4.77
N HIS A 258 15.21 6.21 5.68
CA HIS A 258 14.62 6.34 7.02
C HIS A 258 15.31 7.47 7.82
N ALA A 259 16.63 7.58 7.72
CA ALA A 259 17.36 8.68 8.34
C ALA A 259 16.93 10.06 7.81
N THR A 260 16.77 10.18 6.48
CA THR A 260 16.23 11.40 5.85
C THR A 260 14.83 11.73 6.36
N LYS A 261 13.94 10.75 6.46
CA LYS A 261 12.57 10.93 6.96
C LYS A 261 12.55 11.48 8.39
N ILE A 262 13.31 10.88 9.30
CA ILE A 262 13.43 11.32 10.71
C ILE A 262 14.00 12.74 10.79
N ALA A 263 15.10 13.00 10.07
CA ALA A 263 15.75 14.31 10.06
C ALA A 263 14.82 15.40 9.51
N SER A 264 14.12 15.12 8.40
CA SER A 264 13.17 16.07 7.80
C SER A 264 12.00 16.40 8.74
N GLN A 265 11.51 15.43 9.52
CA GLN A 265 10.50 15.68 10.54
C GLN A 265 10.98 16.65 11.62
N THR A 266 12.22 16.51 12.05
CA THR A 266 12.82 17.42 13.06
C THR A 266 12.98 18.84 12.52
N VAL A 267 13.48 18.99 11.28
CA VAL A 267 13.64 20.31 10.63
C VAL A 267 12.26 20.94 10.35
N SER A 268 11.28 20.13 9.91
CA SER A 268 9.91 20.57 9.69
C SER A 268 9.26 21.09 10.97
N LEU A 269 9.48 20.41 12.11
CA LEU A 269 8.98 20.85 13.41
C LEU A 269 9.46 22.28 13.73
N ILE A 270 10.75 22.57 13.57
CA ILE A 270 11.31 23.91 13.81
C ILE A 270 10.67 24.93 12.88
N SER A 271 10.56 24.60 11.58
CA SER A 271 9.91 25.47 10.59
C SER A 271 8.45 25.75 10.92
N ASN A 272 7.72 24.75 11.41
CA ASN A 272 6.32 24.88 11.79
C ASN A 272 6.16 25.69 13.08
N LEU A 273 7.02 25.50 14.07
CA LEU A 273 7.01 26.31 15.30
C LEU A 273 7.19 27.80 15.02
N PHE A 274 8.02 28.16 14.03
CA PHE A 274 8.18 29.55 13.65
C PHE A 274 6.88 30.19 13.14
N THR A 275 6.00 29.43 12.49
CA THR A 275 4.73 29.95 11.97
C THR A 275 3.77 30.42 13.06
N VAL A 276 3.96 29.99 14.31
CA VAL A 276 3.19 30.50 15.47
C VAL A 276 3.49 31.99 15.71
N PHE A 277 4.70 32.42 15.39
CA PHE A 277 5.15 33.80 15.59
C PHE A 277 5.04 34.65 14.33
N HIS A 278 5.16 34.02 13.14
CA HIS A 278 5.14 34.72 11.85
C HIS A 278 4.42 33.92 10.77
N HIS A 279 3.19 34.32 10.42
CA HIS A 279 2.30 33.56 9.54
C HIS A 279 2.59 33.71 8.04
N LYS A 280 3.36 34.73 7.63
CA LYS A 280 3.56 35.05 6.20
C LYS A 280 4.75 34.33 5.57
N ILE A 281 5.74 33.94 6.37
CA ILE A 281 6.97 33.30 5.89
C ILE A 281 7.18 32.02 6.69
N LYS A 282 7.36 30.90 5.96
CA LYS A 282 7.77 29.63 6.55
C LYS A 282 9.24 29.38 6.18
N PRO A 283 10.14 29.14 7.17
CA PRO A 283 11.50 28.76 6.86
C PRO A 283 11.50 27.48 6.02
N TRP A 284 12.22 27.50 4.90
CA TRP A 284 12.27 26.38 3.97
C TRP A 284 13.57 25.59 4.10
N TYR A 285 13.54 24.34 3.73
CA TYR A 285 14.68 23.46 3.54
C TYR A 285 14.46 22.57 2.31
N SER A 286 15.56 21.99 1.76
CA SER A 286 15.52 21.23 0.52
C SER A 286 14.78 19.93 0.64
N ASP A 287 14.14 19.51 -0.46
CA ASP A 287 13.48 18.20 -0.62
C ASP A 287 14.46 17.06 -0.91
N TYR A 288 15.73 17.32 -0.94
CA TYR A 288 16.81 16.35 -1.09
C TYR A 288 17.82 16.55 0.03
N SER A 289 18.46 15.46 0.41
CA SER A 289 19.45 15.43 1.49
C SER A 289 20.70 14.68 1.09
N LEU A 290 21.79 14.97 1.79
CA LEU A 290 22.99 14.16 1.78
C LEU A 290 23.02 13.38 3.09
N VAL A 291 23.17 12.07 3.02
CA VAL A 291 23.22 11.20 4.20
C VAL A 291 24.59 10.55 4.31
N TYR A 292 25.24 10.73 5.45
CA TYR A 292 26.54 10.16 5.74
C TYR A 292 26.45 9.09 6.83
N HIS A 293 27.07 7.95 6.56
CA HIS A 293 27.17 6.83 7.49
C HIS A 293 28.61 6.64 7.96
N HIS A 294 28.92 7.01 9.21
CA HIS A 294 30.26 7.01 9.76
C HIS A 294 31.00 5.66 9.65
N LYS A 295 30.38 4.57 10.09
CA LYS A 295 31.04 3.25 10.10
C LYS A 295 31.44 2.75 8.70
N LYS A 296 30.69 3.11 7.67
CA LYS A 296 30.95 2.69 6.28
C LYS A 296 31.71 3.74 5.48
N ASN A 297 31.94 4.91 6.03
CA ASN A 297 32.49 6.09 5.35
C ASN A 297 31.81 6.29 3.97
N ASN A 298 30.48 6.15 3.95
CA ASN A 298 29.67 6.19 2.73
C ASN A 298 28.70 7.37 2.76
N VAL A 299 28.59 8.04 1.63
CA VAL A 299 27.75 9.22 1.42
C VAL A 299 26.77 8.91 0.30
N ILE A 300 25.50 9.15 0.55
CA ILE A 300 24.42 8.93 -0.43
C ILE A 300 23.56 10.19 -0.53
N ASN A 301 23.33 10.65 -1.76
CA ASN A 301 22.31 11.64 -2.04
C ASN A 301 20.94 10.94 -2.03
N VAL A 302 20.05 11.42 -1.17
CA VAL A 302 18.68 10.91 -1.05
C VAL A 302 17.75 12.01 -1.53
N SER A 303 17.00 11.72 -2.60
CA SER A 303 15.83 12.53 -2.94
C SER A 303 14.78 12.28 -1.87
N ASN A 304 14.13 13.34 -1.45
CA ASN A 304 13.18 13.27 -0.34
C ASN A 304 12.02 12.33 -0.63
N TYR A 305 11.44 11.96 0.50
CA TYR A 305 10.14 11.41 0.76
C TYR A 305 9.20 11.46 -0.46
N ILE A 306 8.93 10.30 -0.99
CA ILE A 306 7.84 10.15 -1.97
C ILE A 306 6.55 10.33 -1.18
N ASN A 307 5.77 11.34 -1.52
CA ASN A 307 4.47 11.57 -0.90
C ASN A 307 3.61 10.31 -1.11
N PRO A 308 3.09 9.67 -0.04
CA PRO A 308 2.29 8.44 -0.18
C PRO A 308 1.01 8.65 -1.00
N MET A 309 0.62 9.89 -1.24
CA MET A 309 -0.48 10.23 -2.15
C MET A 309 -0.04 10.33 -3.62
N GLU A 310 1.26 10.40 -3.92
CA GLU A 310 1.74 10.35 -5.30
C GLU A 310 1.67 8.93 -5.84
N LYS A 311 1.04 8.74 -6.98
CA LYS A 311 0.92 7.46 -7.66
C LYS A 311 2.08 7.29 -8.65
N LEU A 312 2.66 6.10 -8.71
CA LEU A 312 3.67 5.78 -9.73
C LEU A 312 3.06 5.69 -11.14
N HIS A 313 1.79 5.32 -11.23
CA HIS A 313 1.04 5.25 -12.48
C HIS A 313 -0.28 6.01 -12.30
N ASP A 314 -0.24 7.26 -12.65
CA ASP A 314 -1.44 8.09 -12.75
C ASP A 314 -2.11 7.93 -14.13
N THR A 315 -3.30 8.51 -14.31
CA THR A 315 -3.90 8.62 -15.63
C THR A 315 -2.98 9.45 -16.52
N GLU A 316 -2.68 8.97 -17.72
CA GLU A 316 -1.87 9.71 -18.67
C GLU A 316 -2.49 11.08 -18.95
N ILE A 317 -1.64 12.11 -19.07
CA ILE A 317 -2.12 13.50 -19.21
C ILE A 317 -3.06 13.65 -20.40
N ASP A 318 -2.82 12.94 -21.50
CA ASP A 318 -3.64 13.05 -22.71
C ASP A 318 -5.00 12.37 -22.50
N ASP A 319 -5.06 11.20 -21.85
CA ASP A 319 -6.32 10.56 -21.46
C ASP A 319 -7.13 11.46 -20.49
N ALA A 320 -6.46 12.09 -19.54
CA ALA A 320 -7.10 13.01 -18.61
C ALA A 320 -7.67 14.25 -19.33
N LYS A 321 -6.96 14.79 -20.33
CA LYS A 321 -7.45 15.92 -21.16
C LYS A 321 -8.67 15.56 -22.00
N ASP A 322 -8.80 14.30 -22.42
CA ASP A 322 -9.93 13.84 -23.21
C ASP A 322 -11.17 13.60 -22.33
N ILE A 323 -10.99 13.02 -21.15
CA ILE A 323 -12.08 12.68 -20.22
C ILE A 323 -12.61 13.92 -19.48
N PHE A 324 -11.71 14.82 -19.05
CA PHE A 324 -12.08 15.94 -18.19
C PHE A 324 -13.11 16.91 -18.79
N PRO A 325 -13.06 17.32 -20.08
CA PRO A 325 -14.09 18.16 -20.70
C PRO A 325 -15.46 17.47 -20.74
N ILE A 326 -15.49 16.16 -21.02
CA ILE A 326 -16.73 15.38 -21.04
C ILE A 326 -17.35 15.34 -19.64
N PHE A 327 -16.50 15.12 -18.63
CA PHE A 327 -16.92 15.18 -17.24
C PHE A 327 -17.53 16.54 -16.88
N LEU A 328 -16.85 17.65 -17.19
CA LEU A 328 -17.35 18.99 -16.88
C LEU A 328 -18.69 19.31 -17.56
N GLN A 329 -18.91 18.83 -18.78
CA GLN A 329 -20.16 19.05 -19.51
C GLN A 329 -21.34 18.28 -18.90
N ARG A 330 -21.09 17.07 -18.38
CA ARG A 330 -22.12 16.17 -17.84
C ARG A 330 -22.24 16.25 -16.32
N PHE A 331 -21.30 16.91 -15.64
CA PHE A 331 -21.29 16.98 -14.19
C PHE A 331 -22.39 17.93 -13.68
N GLY A 332 -23.47 17.35 -13.19
CA GLY A 332 -24.57 18.10 -12.60
C GLY A 332 -25.11 17.33 -11.39
N LEU A 333 -24.70 17.73 -10.19
CA LEU A 333 -25.24 17.25 -8.93
C LEU A 333 -26.21 18.29 -8.34
N ALA A 334 -27.20 17.83 -7.59
CA ALA A 334 -28.04 18.71 -6.75
C ALA A 334 -27.15 19.54 -5.81
N ARG A 335 -27.60 20.76 -5.49
CA ARG A 335 -26.80 21.79 -4.80
C ARG A 335 -26.06 21.29 -3.56
N GLU A 336 -26.74 20.51 -2.70
CA GLU A 336 -26.12 20.03 -1.46
C GLU A 336 -25.10 18.91 -1.73
N SER A 337 -25.40 17.99 -2.64
CA SER A 337 -24.45 16.96 -3.08
C SER A 337 -23.24 17.57 -3.79
N PHE A 338 -23.46 18.63 -4.59
CA PHE A 338 -22.36 19.37 -5.21
C PHE A 338 -21.43 19.99 -4.17
N LYS A 339 -21.97 20.64 -3.13
CA LYS A 339 -21.16 21.20 -2.04
C LYS A 339 -20.30 20.14 -1.35
N ARG A 340 -20.89 18.97 -1.07
CA ARG A 340 -20.19 17.86 -0.42
C ARG A 340 -19.08 17.31 -1.32
N PHE A 341 -19.38 17.10 -2.60
CA PHE A 341 -18.40 16.65 -3.58
C PHE A 341 -17.26 17.66 -3.71
N ASN A 342 -17.57 18.95 -3.91
CA ASN A 342 -16.57 20.02 -4.01
C ASN A 342 -15.69 20.09 -2.76
N ARG A 343 -16.30 20.01 -1.56
CA ARG A 343 -15.53 20.01 -0.30
C ARG A 343 -14.55 18.83 -0.24
N SER A 344 -14.95 17.66 -0.71
CA SER A 344 -14.07 16.49 -0.74
C SER A 344 -12.92 16.67 -1.74
N ILE A 345 -13.17 17.27 -2.91
CA ILE A 345 -12.11 17.58 -3.88
C ILE A 345 -11.12 18.62 -3.32
N GLU A 346 -11.60 19.66 -2.64
CA GLU A 346 -10.74 20.66 -1.98
C GLU A 346 -9.82 20.01 -0.93
N LEU A 347 -10.38 19.16 -0.06
CA LEU A 347 -9.60 18.46 0.96
C LEU A 347 -8.62 17.44 0.38
N HIS A 348 -9.01 16.75 -0.70
CA HIS A 348 -8.12 15.87 -1.43
C HIS A 348 -6.93 16.66 -2.02
N ALA A 349 -7.18 17.80 -2.66
CA ALA A 349 -6.13 18.67 -3.19
C ALA A 349 -5.20 19.21 -2.08
N LEU A 350 -5.76 19.58 -0.91
CA LEU A 350 -4.95 19.96 0.26
C LEU A 350 -4.09 18.81 0.78
N SER A 351 -4.62 17.58 0.74
CA SER A 351 -3.85 16.39 1.13
C SER A 351 -2.69 16.10 0.18
N LEU A 352 -2.88 16.31 -1.12
CA LEU A 352 -1.79 16.20 -2.12
C LEU A 352 -0.72 17.28 -1.92
N ALA A 353 -1.11 18.49 -1.54
CA ALA A 353 -0.20 19.60 -1.36
C ALA A 353 0.61 19.57 -0.07
N THR A 354 0.16 18.84 0.95
CA THR A 354 0.85 18.74 2.25
C THR A 354 1.76 17.53 2.32
N LYS A 355 2.89 17.68 3.04
CA LYS A 355 3.80 16.58 3.38
C LYS A 355 3.56 16.06 4.81
N GLU A 356 2.62 16.65 5.54
CA GLU A 356 2.31 16.30 6.93
C GLU A 356 1.32 15.14 6.99
N SER A 357 1.81 13.97 7.35
CA SER A 357 1.03 12.72 7.40
C SER A 357 -0.27 12.83 8.23
N ALA A 358 -0.24 13.58 9.37
CA ALA A 358 -1.44 13.83 10.17
C ALA A 358 -2.52 14.55 9.38
N SER A 359 -2.13 15.64 8.73
CA SER A 359 -3.05 16.45 7.92
C SER A 359 -3.60 15.64 6.75
N GLN A 360 -2.78 14.80 6.11
CA GLN A 360 -3.24 13.90 5.04
C GLN A 360 -4.31 12.94 5.55
N ILE A 361 -4.05 12.22 6.65
CA ILE A 361 -5.01 11.25 7.21
C ILE A 361 -6.30 11.93 7.63
N LEU A 362 -6.22 13.08 8.33
CA LEU A 362 -7.41 13.82 8.77
C LEU A 362 -8.25 14.29 7.58
N ASN A 363 -7.63 14.90 6.57
CA ASN A 363 -8.35 15.38 5.40
C ASN A 363 -8.98 14.25 4.60
N LEU A 364 -8.24 13.15 4.36
CA LEU A 364 -8.78 11.97 3.69
C LEU A 364 -9.97 11.36 4.44
N TRP A 365 -9.87 11.27 5.76
CA TRP A 365 -10.99 10.79 6.57
C TRP A 365 -12.21 11.71 6.48
N ILE A 366 -12.02 13.04 6.58
CA ILE A 366 -13.10 14.01 6.42
C ILE A 366 -13.72 13.92 5.02
N CYS A 367 -12.93 13.66 3.96
CA CYS A 367 -13.47 13.41 2.62
C CYS A 367 -14.42 12.22 2.60
N LEU A 368 -14.00 11.09 3.19
CA LEU A 368 -14.83 9.87 3.29
C LEU A 368 -16.13 10.14 4.06
N GLU A 369 -16.04 10.79 5.23
CA GLU A 369 -17.23 11.17 6.01
C GLU A 369 -18.13 12.12 5.21
N THR A 370 -17.59 13.13 4.55
CA THR A 370 -18.34 14.12 3.78
C THR A 370 -19.09 13.48 2.62
N LEU A 371 -18.51 12.48 1.92
CA LEU A 371 -19.15 11.81 0.81
C LEU A 371 -20.16 10.75 1.24
N LEU A 372 -19.85 9.98 2.29
CA LEU A 372 -20.59 8.75 2.58
C LEU A 372 -21.67 8.91 3.67
N ILE A 373 -21.54 9.89 4.58
CA ILE A 373 -22.52 10.06 5.66
C ILE A 373 -23.66 10.97 5.19
N THR A 374 -24.79 10.35 4.90
CA THR A 374 -26.00 11.05 4.42
C THR A 374 -27.14 11.01 5.42
N GLU A 375 -27.14 10.06 6.36
CA GLU A 375 -28.23 9.84 7.31
C GLU A 375 -27.76 9.94 8.76
N SER A 376 -28.62 10.42 9.65
CA SER A 376 -28.44 10.42 11.10
C SER A 376 -29.04 9.13 11.68
N GLY A 377 -28.27 8.34 12.42
CA GLY A 377 -28.82 7.16 13.13
C GLY A 377 -27.86 6.00 13.37
N SER A 378 -26.83 5.85 12.57
CA SER A 378 -25.75 4.88 12.79
C SER A 378 -24.43 5.58 13.10
N THR A 379 -23.46 4.88 13.67
CA THR A 379 -22.13 5.47 13.90
C THR A 379 -21.47 5.80 12.57
N HIS A 380 -20.83 6.94 12.45
CA HIS A 380 -20.15 7.40 11.23
C HIS A 380 -19.21 6.34 10.66
N ILE A 381 -18.46 5.67 11.54
CA ILE A 381 -17.53 4.61 11.10
C ILE A 381 -18.26 3.44 10.42
N SER A 382 -19.42 3.00 10.93
CA SER A 382 -20.13 1.85 10.33
C SER A 382 -20.69 2.17 8.94
N ILE A 383 -21.07 3.42 8.68
CA ILE A 383 -21.52 3.88 7.37
C ILE A 383 -20.35 3.89 6.39
N VAL A 384 -19.21 4.47 6.79
CA VAL A 384 -17.99 4.51 5.96
C VAL A 384 -17.53 3.10 5.63
N GLU A 385 -17.48 2.19 6.60
CA GLU A 385 -17.13 0.78 6.39
C GLU A 385 -18.02 0.11 5.36
N GLN A 386 -19.32 0.22 5.53
CA GLN A 386 -20.28 -0.43 4.66
C GLN A 386 -20.13 0.02 3.20
N PHE A 387 -20.06 1.34 2.96
CA PHE A 387 -20.00 1.85 1.60
C PHE A 387 -18.65 1.63 0.94
N VAL A 388 -17.55 1.83 1.67
CA VAL A 388 -16.21 1.55 1.11
C VAL A 388 -16.09 0.08 0.74
N GLN A 389 -16.51 -0.86 1.61
CA GLN A 389 -16.49 -2.28 1.29
C GLN A 389 -17.30 -2.60 0.03
N LYS A 390 -18.56 -2.11 -0.07
CA LYS A 390 -19.43 -2.37 -1.21
C LYS A 390 -18.82 -1.85 -2.52
N ILE A 391 -18.35 -0.61 -2.54
CA ILE A 391 -17.78 0.02 -3.74
C ILE A 391 -16.52 -0.75 -4.18
N ILE A 392 -15.59 -1.01 -3.27
CA ILE A 392 -14.34 -1.72 -3.59
C ILE A 392 -14.60 -3.15 -4.06
N VAL A 393 -15.47 -3.89 -3.36
CA VAL A 393 -15.75 -5.29 -3.69
C VAL A 393 -16.51 -5.43 -5.02
N ASN A 394 -17.36 -4.46 -5.39
CA ASN A 394 -18.05 -4.48 -6.66
C ASN A 394 -17.11 -4.20 -7.84
N ASN A 395 -16.09 -3.35 -7.65
CA ASN A 395 -15.14 -3.00 -8.71
C ASN A 395 -13.96 -3.99 -8.85
N VAL A 396 -13.71 -4.87 -7.85
CA VAL A 396 -12.46 -5.63 -7.78
C VAL A 396 -12.24 -6.61 -8.93
N LEU A 397 -13.29 -7.28 -9.42
CA LEU A 397 -13.16 -8.26 -10.50
C LEU A 397 -12.82 -7.58 -11.82
N GLU A 398 -13.55 -6.53 -12.17
CA GLU A 398 -13.28 -5.70 -13.36
C GLU A 398 -11.84 -5.15 -13.31
N SER A 399 -11.43 -4.58 -12.19
CA SER A 399 -10.07 -4.05 -12.00
C SER A 399 -8.98 -5.12 -12.18
N LYS A 400 -9.25 -6.37 -11.76
CA LYS A 400 -8.32 -7.50 -11.99
C LYS A 400 -8.19 -7.86 -13.47
N ILE A 401 -9.29 -7.90 -14.20
CA ILE A 401 -9.27 -8.18 -15.65
C ILE A 401 -8.57 -7.04 -16.38
N HIS A 402 -8.89 -5.80 -16.06
CA HIS A 402 -8.22 -4.61 -16.62
C HIS A 402 -6.69 -4.66 -16.45
N ASN A 403 -6.24 -4.95 -15.21
CA ASN A 403 -4.80 -5.05 -14.93
C ASN A 403 -4.12 -6.15 -15.74
N ILE A 404 -4.74 -7.32 -15.86
CA ILE A 404 -4.18 -8.40 -16.67
C ILE A 404 -4.14 -8.02 -18.14
N ALA A 405 -5.18 -7.41 -18.68
CA ALA A 405 -5.19 -6.93 -20.06
C ALA A 405 -4.05 -5.95 -20.33
N HIS A 406 -3.85 -4.99 -19.42
CA HIS A 406 -2.74 -4.04 -19.49
C HIS A 406 -1.36 -4.72 -19.43
N LEU A 407 -1.16 -5.66 -18.51
CA LEU A 407 0.10 -6.41 -18.40
C LEU A 407 0.39 -7.26 -19.64
N LEU A 408 -0.63 -7.83 -20.28
CA LEU A 408 -0.49 -8.58 -21.53
C LEU A 408 -0.07 -7.69 -22.68
N THR A 409 -0.67 -6.50 -22.79
CA THR A 409 -0.31 -5.50 -23.78
C THR A 409 1.14 -5.02 -23.59
N GLN A 410 1.55 -4.76 -22.35
CA GLN A 410 2.93 -4.37 -22.04
C GLN A 410 3.95 -5.48 -22.27
N TRP A 411 3.58 -6.74 -22.03
CA TRP A 411 4.48 -7.87 -22.22
C TRP A 411 4.82 -8.10 -23.70
N ASP A 412 3.81 -8.30 -24.56
CA ASP A 412 3.97 -8.44 -26.01
C ASP A 412 2.63 -8.19 -26.72
N ASN A 413 2.41 -6.93 -27.09
CA ASN A 413 1.17 -6.52 -27.73
C ASN A 413 0.88 -7.29 -29.03
N LYS A 414 1.92 -7.57 -29.84
CA LYS A 414 1.75 -8.27 -31.12
C LYS A 414 1.30 -9.71 -30.93
N LYS A 415 1.90 -10.44 -30.00
CA LYS A 415 1.50 -11.82 -29.69
C LYS A 415 0.08 -11.86 -29.12
N PHE A 416 -0.25 -10.93 -28.25
CA PHE A 416 -1.57 -10.84 -27.67
C PHE A 416 -2.64 -10.53 -28.73
N GLU A 417 -2.40 -9.57 -29.62
CA GLU A 417 -3.30 -9.26 -30.74
C GLU A 417 -3.53 -10.44 -31.69
N ILE A 418 -2.50 -11.25 -31.97
CA ILE A 418 -2.67 -12.46 -32.79
C ILE A 418 -3.68 -13.42 -32.18
N VAL A 419 -3.66 -13.57 -30.85
CA VAL A 419 -4.61 -14.44 -30.17
C VAL A 419 -5.99 -13.80 -30.10
N ILE A 420 -6.11 -12.48 -29.86
CA ILE A 420 -7.37 -11.76 -29.88
C ILE A 420 -8.07 -11.89 -31.24
N LYS A 421 -7.35 -11.84 -32.36
CA LYS A 421 -7.90 -12.00 -33.71
C LYS A 421 -8.52 -13.39 -33.99
N LYS A 422 -8.29 -14.38 -33.11
CA LYS A 422 -8.94 -15.69 -33.17
C LYS A 422 -10.32 -15.71 -32.50
N LEU A 423 -10.68 -14.64 -31.76
CA LEU A 423 -11.99 -14.48 -31.15
C LEU A 423 -13.02 -13.92 -32.15
N PRO A 424 -14.34 -14.03 -31.85
CA PRO A 424 -15.40 -13.33 -32.60
C PRO A 424 -15.12 -11.83 -32.73
N ILE A 425 -15.49 -11.25 -33.87
CA ILE A 425 -15.19 -9.85 -34.23
C ILE A 425 -15.67 -8.87 -33.15
N GLU A 426 -16.83 -9.13 -32.54
CA GLU A 426 -17.44 -8.30 -31.50
C GLU A 426 -16.57 -8.18 -30.23
N LEU A 427 -15.68 -9.14 -29.98
CA LEU A 427 -14.79 -9.17 -28.82
C LEU A 427 -13.41 -8.58 -29.12
N GLN A 428 -13.04 -8.39 -30.39
CA GLN A 428 -11.71 -7.96 -30.78
C GLN A 428 -11.42 -6.49 -30.47
N SER A 429 -12.47 -5.65 -30.40
CA SER A 429 -12.35 -4.22 -30.13
C SER A 429 -12.19 -3.88 -28.64
N ASP A 430 -12.57 -4.80 -27.74
CA ASP A 430 -12.50 -4.62 -26.29
C ASP A 430 -11.49 -5.60 -25.69
N ILE A 431 -10.31 -5.08 -25.38
CA ILE A 431 -9.19 -5.86 -24.84
C ILE A 431 -9.55 -6.53 -23.50
N GLN A 432 -10.38 -5.89 -22.68
CA GLN A 432 -10.78 -6.42 -21.37
C GLN A 432 -11.74 -7.60 -21.56
N LEU A 433 -12.75 -7.44 -22.42
CA LEU A 433 -13.65 -8.55 -22.78
C LEU A 433 -12.92 -9.70 -23.44
N ALA A 434 -12.01 -9.42 -24.36
CA ALA A 434 -11.17 -10.42 -24.98
C ALA A 434 -10.34 -11.19 -23.92
N THR A 435 -9.72 -10.48 -22.96
CA THR A 435 -8.97 -11.08 -21.86
C THR A 435 -9.84 -11.99 -21.02
N ALA A 436 -11.01 -11.51 -20.56
CA ALA A 436 -11.94 -12.31 -19.79
C ALA A 436 -12.38 -13.55 -20.57
N ASN A 437 -12.71 -13.41 -21.84
CA ASN A 437 -13.16 -14.50 -22.70
C ASN A 437 -12.08 -15.58 -22.90
N ILE A 438 -10.81 -15.19 -23.14
CA ILE A 438 -9.69 -16.11 -23.31
C ILE A 438 -9.42 -16.91 -22.04
N PHE A 439 -9.33 -16.26 -20.88
CA PHE A 439 -8.82 -16.90 -19.67
C PHE A 439 -9.88 -17.50 -18.76
N LEU A 440 -11.14 -17.10 -18.89
CA LEU A 440 -12.20 -17.49 -17.95
C LEU A 440 -13.20 -18.49 -18.54
N LEU A 441 -13.34 -18.56 -19.86
CA LEU A 441 -14.24 -19.50 -20.52
C LEU A 441 -13.50 -20.78 -20.92
N GLU A 442 -14.02 -21.93 -20.50
CA GLU A 442 -13.42 -23.25 -20.79
C GLU A 442 -13.28 -23.51 -22.29
N LYS A 443 -14.21 -23.00 -23.13
CA LYS A 443 -14.16 -23.16 -24.60
C LYS A 443 -12.91 -22.55 -25.24
N ASN A 444 -12.26 -21.57 -24.59
CA ASN A 444 -11.07 -20.90 -25.11
C ASN A 444 -9.77 -21.32 -24.37
N LYS A 445 -9.84 -22.41 -23.65
CA LYS A 445 -8.69 -22.95 -22.90
C LYS A 445 -7.43 -23.12 -23.75
N ASP A 446 -7.59 -23.52 -25.01
CA ASP A 446 -6.45 -23.71 -25.93
C ASP A 446 -5.76 -22.37 -26.22
N LEU A 447 -6.51 -21.27 -26.38
CA LEU A 447 -5.95 -19.92 -26.57
C LEU A 447 -5.19 -19.45 -25.30
N ALA A 448 -5.75 -19.73 -24.13
CA ALA A 448 -5.09 -19.43 -22.87
C ALA A 448 -3.78 -20.22 -22.70
N ILE A 449 -3.77 -21.51 -23.06
CA ILE A 449 -2.58 -22.37 -23.04
C ILE A 449 -1.52 -21.89 -24.04
N GLU A 450 -1.92 -21.49 -25.24
CA GLU A 450 -1.05 -20.90 -26.26
C GLU A 450 -0.28 -19.70 -25.69
N LEU A 451 -0.98 -18.70 -25.12
CA LEU A 451 -0.36 -17.53 -24.49
C LEU A 451 0.53 -17.90 -23.31
N LEU A 452 0.08 -18.81 -22.43
CA LEU A 452 0.86 -19.24 -21.27
C LEU A 452 2.16 -19.94 -21.67
N ASN A 453 2.21 -20.65 -22.80
CA ASN A 453 3.41 -21.32 -23.30
C ASN A 453 4.43 -20.33 -23.83
N GLU A 454 4.00 -19.22 -24.41
CA GLU A 454 4.89 -18.14 -24.88
C GLU A 454 5.53 -17.36 -23.70
N MET A 455 4.96 -17.41 -22.50
CA MET A 455 5.39 -16.64 -21.30
C MET A 455 6.44 -17.36 -20.46
N ASN A 456 7.31 -18.17 -21.04
CA ASN A 456 8.35 -18.88 -20.27
C ASN A 456 9.37 -17.93 -19.62
N GLU A 457 9.60 -16.77 -20.23
CA GLU A 457 10.52 -15.72 -19.76
C GLU A 457 9.83 -14.67 -18.85
N ALA A 458 8.49 -14.77 -18.66
CA ALA A 458 7.70 -13.90 -17.80
C ALA A 458 6.96 -14.68 -16.70
N PRO A 459 7.66 -15.34 -15.77
CA PRO A 459 7.07 -16.27 -14.81
C PRO A 459 6.08 -15.62 -13.86
N LEU A 460 6.23 -14.33 -13.54
CA LEU A 460 5.28 -13.60 -12.69
C LEU A 460 3.96 -13.32 -13.42
N LEU A 461 4.01 -12.86 -14.67
CA LEU A 461 2.81 -12.68 -15.48
C LEU A 461 2.07 -14.01 -15.65
N ARG A 462 2.82 -15.08 -15.98
CA ARG A 462 2.27 -16.43 -16.05
C ARG A 462 1.63 -16.88 -14.73
N TYR A 463 2.22 -16.53 -13.59
CA TYR A 463 1.63 -16.80 -12.28
C TYR A 463 0.32 -16.04 -12.07
N LYS A 464 0.29 -14.72 -12.36
CA LYS A 464 -0.91 -13.87 -12.23
C LYS A 464 -2.06 -14.39 -13.08
N LEU A 465 -1.79 -14.77 -14.32
CA LEU A 465 -2.78 -15.42 -15.19
C LEU A 465 -3.26 -16.76 -14.62
N GLY A 466 -2.33 -17.60 -14.16
CA GLY A 466 -2.68 -18.85 -13.50
C GLY A 466 -3.52 -18.65 -12.21
N PHE A 467 -3.30 -17.58 -11.47
CA PHE A 467 -4.12 -17.22 -10.32
C PHE A 467 -5.56 -16.89 -10.74
N ILE A 468 -5.73 -16.06 -11.77
CA ILE A 468 -7.05 -15.69 -12.31
C ILE A 468 -7.78 -16.94 -12.81
N ILE A 469 -7.15 -17.76 -13.62
CA ILE A 469 -7.76 -19.00 -14.12
C ILE A 469 -8.21 -19.89 -12.95
N ARG A 470 -7.35 -20.14 -11.97
CA ARG A 470 -7.67 -21.03 -10.85
C ARG A 470 -8.77 -20.50 -9.94
N ASN A 471 -8.89 -19.20 -9.79
CA ASN A 471 -9.82 -18.59 -8.82
C ASN A 471 -11.08 -18.01 -9.46
N PHE A 472 -11.03 -17.61 -10.74
CA PHE A 472 -12.14 -16.91 -11.36
C PHE A 472 -12.93 -17.75 -12.37
N GLN A 473 -12.50 -18.97 -12.67
CA GLN A 473 -13.32 -19.94 -13.40
C GLN A 473 -14.37 -20.66 -12.52
N ASN A 474 -14.34 -20.43 -11.21
CA ASN A 474 -15.25 -21.06 -10.25
C ASN A 474 -15.96 -19.99 -9.41
N ILE A 475 -17.28 -20.00 -9.44
CA ILE A 475 -18.15 -19.03 -8.75
C ILE A 475 -17.93 -19.03 -7.23
N ASP A 476 -17.80 -20.18 -6.59
CA ASP A 476 -17.65 -20.25 -5.14
C ASP A 476 -16.28 -19.67 -4.71
N LYS A 477 -15.26 -19.81 -5.55
CA LYS A 477 -13.98 -19.16 -5.34
C LYS A 477 -14.04 -17.65 -5.55
N ILE A 478 -14.81 -17.17 -6.52
CA ILE A 478 -15.06 -15.73 -6.70
C ILE A 478 -15.75 -15.17 -5.46
N ILE A 479 -16.78 -15.83 -4.94
CA ILE A 479 -17.46 -15.44 -3.71
C ILE A 479 -16.47 -15.38 -2.54
N SER A 480 -15.64 -16.41 -2.39
CA SER A 480 -14.62 -16.46 -1.34
C SER A 480 -13.57 -15.37 -1.48
N PHE A 481 -13.14 -15.07 -2.70
CA PHE A 481 -12.20 -13.99 -3.01
C PHE A 481 -12.82 -12.62 -2.65
N ARG A 482 -14.05 -12.33 -3.10
CA ARG A 482 -14.76 -11.09 -2.74
C ARG A 482 -14.90 -10.92 -1.23
N LYS A 483 -15.22 -11.99 -0.50
CA LYS A 483 -15.29 -11.98 0.96
C LYS A 483 -13.95 -11.65 1.60
N SER A 484 -12.86 -12.23 1.10
CA SER A 484 -11.50 -11.94 1.58
C SER A 484 -11.14 -10.46 1.39
N ILE A 485 -11.43 -9.89 0.21
CA ILE A 485 -11.22 -8.45 -0.04
C ILE A 485 -12.06 -7.58 0.90
N SER A 486 -13.34 -7.95 1.10
CA SER A 486 -14.21 -7.22 2.05
C SER A 486 -13.63 -7.18 3.47
N SER A 487 -13.12 -8.30 3.97
CA SER A 487 -12.47 -8.36 5.29
C SER A 487 -11.22 -7.48 5.36
N GLN A 488 -10.40 -7.47 4.31
CA GLN A 488 -9.20 -6.64 4.23
C GLN A 488 -9.54 -5.15 4.25
N VAL A 489 -10.52 -4.73 3.44
CA VAL A 489 -11.01 -3.34 3.42
C VAL A 489 -11.54 -2.94 4.81
N TYR A 490 -12.28 -3.82 5.47
CA TYR A 490 -12.80 -3.60 6.81
C TYR A 490 -11.67 -3.31 7.82
N PHE A 491 -10.64 -4.16 7.89
CA PHE A 491 -9.52 -3.95 8.80
C PHE A 491 -8.77 -2.65 8.52
N ASN A 492 -8.54 -2.34 7.25
CA ASN A 492 -7.83 -1.12 6.86
C ASN A 492 -8.63 0.15 7.19
N ILE A 493 -9.95 0.20 6.92
CA ILE A 493 -10.79 1.35 7.28
C ILE A 493 -10.81 1.55 8.80
N ARG A 494 -10.90 0.48 9.58
CA ARG A 494 -10.80 0.55 11.04
C ARG A 494 -9.46 1.14 11.49
N ARG A 495 -8.38 0.76 10.84
CA ARG A 495 -7.05 1.30 11.13
C ARG A 495 -6.95 2.79 10.80
N VAL A 496 -7.43 3.22 9.63
CA VAL A 496 -7.51 4.65 9.28
C VAL A 496 -8.27 5.42 10.36
N TYR A 497 -9.43 4.91 10.79
CA TYR A 497 -10.24 5.53 11.83
C TYR A 497 -9.54 5.60 13.20
N ARG A 498 -8.90 4.51 13.64
CA ARG A 498 -8.12 4.50 14.90
C ARG A 498 -6.98 5.51 14.85
N THR A 499 -6.26 5.57 13.73
CA THR A 499 -5.17 6.52 13.55
C THR A 499 -5.69 7.97 13.56
N ARG A 500 -6.78 8.24 12.86
CA ARG A 500 -7.45 9.56 12.92
C ARG A 500 -7.83 9.95 14.34
N ASN A 501 -8.43 9.04 15.11
CA ASN A 501 -8.79 9.31 16.49
C ASN A 501 -7.56 9.57 17.37
N LYS A 502 -6.48 8.82 17.18
CA LYS A 502 -5.21 9.03 17.88
C LYS A 502 -4.61 10.40 17.59
N ILE A 503 -4.64 10.83 16.31
CA ILE A 503 -4.20 12.18 15.92
C ILE A 503 -5.03 13.26 16.63
N VAL A 504 -6.35 13.14 16.59
CA VAL A 504 -7.27 14.16 17.16
C VAL A 504 -7.15 14.25 18.68
N HIS A 505 -7.04 13.12 19.38
CA HIS A 505 -7.09 13.09 20.85
C HIS A 505 -5.70 13.14 21.51
N GLN A 506 -4.67 12.66 20.85
CA GLN A 506 -3.33 12.56 21.44
C GLN A 506 -2.26 13.37 20.71
N GLY A 507 -2.57 13.91 19.53
CA GLY A 507 -1.61 14.65 18.69
C GLY A 507 -0.43 13.78 18.18
N ASN A 508 -0.52 12.45 18.32
CA ASN A 508 0.59 11.54 18.03
C ASN A 508 0.33 10.75 16.76
N ILE A 509 1.38 10.63 15.93
CA ILE A 509 1.41 9.78 14.74
C ILE A 509 2.53 8.78 14.91
N ASN A 510 2.24 7.50 14.63
CA ASN A 510 3.29 6.51 14.46
C ASN A 510 4.06 6.78 13.17
N THR A 511 5.35 6.48 13.16
CA THR A 511 6.27 6.68 12.03
C THR A 511 5.89 5.91 10.75
N GLU A 512 4.90 5.02 10.81
CA GLU A 512 4.47 4.11 9.73
C GLU A 512 3.16 4.54 9.06
N SER A 513 2.88 5.83 9.01
CA SER A 513 1.64 6.39 8.48
C SER A 513 1.46 6.27 6.96
N ASP A 514 2.52 6.01 6.19
CA ASP A 514 2.48 6.03 4.73
C ASP A 514 1.48 5.02 4.16
N PHE A 515 1.47 3.79 4.68
CA PHE A 515 0.50 2.76 4.29
C PHE A 515 -0.96 3.15 4.59
N ILE A 516 -1.20 3.80 5.72
CA ILE A 516 -2.54 4.24 6.14
C ILE A 516 -3.03 5.34 5.19
N ILE A 517 -2.14 6.26 4.80
CA ILE A 517 -2.43 7.32 3.83
C ILE A 517 -2.71 6.72 2.46
N GLU A 518 -1.84 5.83 1.97
CA GLU A 518 -2.04 5.11 0.71
C GLU A 518 -3.40 4.40 0.67
N SER A 519 -3.78 3.71 1.77
CA SER A 519 -5.06 3.00 1.87
C SER A 519 -6.25 3.96 1.82
N ALA A 520 -6.23 5.00 2.63
CA ALA A 520 -7.31 5.99 2.69
C ALA A 520 -7.47 6.73 1.36
N HIS A 521 -6.35 7.09 0.71
CA HIS A 521 -6.32 7.73 -0.60
C HIS A 521 -6.90 6.82 -1.69
N TYR A 522 -6.46 5.55 -1.73
CA TYR A 522 -7.00 4.58 -2.67
C TYR A 522 -8.54 4.43 -2.54
N TYR A 523 -9.05 4.33 -1.31
CA TYR A 523 -10.49 4.20 -1.09
C TYR A 523 -11.25 5.45 -1.51
N LEU A 524 -10.72 6.63 -1.22
CA LEU A 524 -11.31 7.89 -1.65
C LEU A 524 -11.35 8.00 -3.17
N ASP A 525 -10.25 7.66 -3.85
CA ASP A 525 -10.17 7.68 -5.31
C ASP A 525 -11.18 6.73 -5.96
N GLU A 526 -11.34 5.52 -5.43
CA GLU A 526 -12.31 4.56 -5.94
C GLU A 526 -13.76 5.07 -5.77
N ILE A 527 -14.06 5.75 -4.67
CA ILE A 527 -15.37 6.38 -4.45
C ILE A 527 -15.59 7.53 -5.42
N LEU A 528 -14.63 8.45 -5.55
CA LEU A 528 -14.72 9.58 -6.48
C LEU A 528 -14.87 9.10 -7.92
N ASN A 529 -14.05 8.15 -8.35
CA ASN A 529 -14.11 7.55 -9.68
C ASN A 529 -15.46 6.85 -9.92
N SER A 530 -16.01 6.16 -8.91
CA SER A 530 -17.32 5.51 -9.02
C SER A 530 -18.45 6.53 -9.18
N ILE A 531 -18.42 7.64 -8.43
CA ILE A 531 -19.38 8.74 -8.56
C ILE A 531 -19.27 9.36 -9.98
N ILE A 532 -18.06 9.65 -10.44
CA ILE A 532 -17.80 10.25 -11.76
C ILE A 532 -18.27 9.30 -12.87
N ARG A 533 -17.85 8.03 -12.82
CA ARG A 533 -18.22 7.02 -13.82
C ARG A 533 -19.72 6.84 -13.92
N LYS A 534 -20.40 6.68 -12.78
CA LYS A 534 -21.86 6.54 -12.73
C LYS A 534 -22.57 7.77 -13.28
N LYS A 535 -22.09 8.97 -12.96
CA LYS A 535 -22.66 10.21 -13.50
C LYS A 535 -22.45 10.35 -15.01
N LEU A 536 -21.33 9.88 -15.55
CA LEU A 536 -21.07 9.89 -16.99
C LEU A 536 -21.96 8.90 -17.76
N LEU A 537 -22.26 7.74 -17.17
CA LEU A 537 -23.06 6.68 -17.78
C LEU A 537 -24.57 6.93 -17.60
N HIS A 538 -24.99 7.42 -16.44
CA HIS A 538 -26.40 7.55 -16.04
C HIS A 538 -26.71 9.00 -15.66
N ASN A 539 -27.47 9.70 -16.51
CA ASN A 539 -27.88 11.08 -16.24
C ASN A 539 -28.80 11.22 -15.01
N ASP A 540 -29.42 10.13 -14.56
CA ASP A 540 -30.43 10.10 -13.51
C ASP A 540 -29.85 10.22 -12.10
N ILE A 541 -28.56 9.99 -11.91
CA ILE A 541 -27.88 10.17 -10.62
C ILE A 541 -27.61 11.65 -10.38
N ASN A 542 -28.53 12.30 -9.68
CA ASN A 542 -28.46 13.72 -9.40
C ASN A 542 -27.95 14.06 -8.00
N SER A 543 -27.81 13.07 -7.11
CA SER A 543 -27.32 13.28 -5.75
C SER A 543 -26.40 12.15 -5.28
N ILE A 544 -25.58 12.44 -4.26
CA ILE A 544 -24.75 11.46 -3.58
C ILE A 544 -25.63 10.41 -2.90
N GLU A 545 -26.77 10.81 -2.35
CA GLU A 545 -27.74 9.91 -1.73
C GLU A 545 -28.26 8.86 -2.72
N ASN A 546 -28.61 9.29 -3.95
CA ASN A 546 -29.04 8.39 -5.02
C ASN A 546 -27.92 7.43 -5.41
N PHE A 547 -26.70 7.92 -5.56
CA PHE A 547 -25.53 7.09 -5.82
C PHE A 547 -25.33 6.02 -4.72
N LEU A 548 -25.39 6.39 -3.45
CA LEU A 548 -25.21 5.45 -2.34
C LEU A 548 -26.35 4.44 -2.24
N HIS A 549 -27.58 4.85 -2.57
CA HIS A 549 -28.71 3.94 -2.64
C HIS A 549 -28.52 2.91 -3.76
N GLU A 550 -28.09 3.35 -4.93
CA GLU A 550 -27.78 2.48 -6.06
C GLU A 550 -26.65 1.50 -5.74
N VAL A 551 -25.58 1.94 -5.08
CA VAL A 551 -24.51 1.05 -4.61
C VAL A 551 -25.05 -0.08 -3.73
N LYS A 552 -26.02 0.20 -2.84
CA LYS A 552 -26.67 -0.85 -2.01
C LYS A 552 -27.46 -1.83 -2.87
N LEU A 553 -28.28 -1.32 -3.78
CA LEU A 553 -29.11 -2.16 -4.66
C LEU A 553 -28.26 -3.08 -5.54
N ILE A 554 -27.25 -2.53 -6.21
CA ILE A 554 -26.34 -3.29 -7.06
C ILE A 554 -25.61 -4.39 -6.27
N ASP A 555 -25.15 -4.09 -5.06
CA ASP A 555 -24.46 -5.08 -4.22
C ASP A 555 -25.39 -6.24 -3.81
N ASP A 556 -26.64 -5.93 -3.44
CA ASP A 556 -27.65 -6.93 -3.06
C ASP A 556 -28.07 -7.78 -4.26
N GLU A 557 -28.33 -7.16 -5.42
CA GLU A 557 -28.68 -7.83 -6.68
C GLU A 557 -27.53 -8.70 -7.19
N TYR A 558 -26.31 -8.15 -7.21
CA TYR A 558 -25.11 -8.90 -7.61
C TYR A 558 -24.85 -10.10 -6.69
N SER A 559 -25.01 -9.90 -5.38
CA SER A 559 -24.84 -10.98 -4.40
C SER A 559 -25.84 -12.12 -4.58
N SER A 560 -27.07 -11.78 -4.98
CA SER A 560 -28.12 -12.75 -5.32
C SER A 560 -27.85 -13.43 -6.65
N PHE A 561 -27.47 -12.66 -7.66
CA PHE A 561 -27.12 -13.16 -9.00
C PHE A 561 -25.96 -14.15 -8.92
N ILE A 562 -24.81 -13.76 -8.31
CA ILE A 562 -23.62 -14.63 -8.30
C ILE A 562 -23.86 -15.94 -7.57
N LYS A 563 -24.66 -15.95 -6.49
CA LYS A 563 -25.07 -17.18 -5.79
C LYS A 563 -25.90 -18.10 -6.68
N SER A 564 -26.80 -17.55 -7.51
CA SER A 564 -27.58 -18.34 -8.45
C SER A 564 -26.73 -19.02 -9.53
N GLN A 565 -25.57 -18.45 -9.84
CA GLN A 565 -24.62 -18.99 -10.83
C GLN A 565 -23.75 -20.13 -10.30
N SER A 566 -23.72 -20.42 -8.99
CA SER A 566 -22.84 -21.46 -8.41
C SER A 566 -23.02 -22.84 -9.05
N LYS A 567 -24.23 -23.18 -9.52
CA LYS A 567 -24.50 -24.45 -10.20
C LYS A 567 -24.21 -24.42 -11.71
N ILE A 568 -24.23 -23.24 -12.32
CA ILE A 568 -24.06 -23.04 -13.77
C ILE A 568 -22.58 -22.90 -14.11
N GLY A 569 -21.80 -22.23 -13.24
CA GLY A 569 -20.40 -21.88 -13.50
C GLY A 569 -20.29 -20.63 -14.37
N ILE A 570 -19.10 -20.42 -14.95
CA ILE A 570 -18.82 -19.30 -15.85
C ILE A 570 -19.05 -19.76 -17.29
N VAL A 571 -20.01 -19.14 -17.96
CA VAL A 571 -20.43 -19.44 -19.34
C VAL A 571 -20.56 -18.15 -20.16
N ASP A 572 -20.76 -18.27 -21.48
CA ASP A 572 -20.88 -17.11 -22.38
C ASP A 572 -22.00 -16.15 -22.00
N GLU A 573 -23.10 -16.67 -21.46
CA GLU A 573 -24.26 -15.89 -21.11
C GLU A 573 -24.09 -15.06 -19.84
N ASN A 574 -23.17 -15.45 -18.95
CA ASN A 574 -23.06 -14.81 -17.62
C ASN A 574 -21.70 -14.13 -17.35
N TYR A 575 -20.61 -14.47 -18.07
CA TYR A 575 -19.28 -13.96 -17.71
C TYR A 575 -19.19 -12.44 -17.72
N LYS A 576 -19.87 -11.77 -18.65
CA LYS A 576 -19.90 -10.31 -18.71
C LYS A 576 -20.49 -9.72 -17.41
N LYS A 577 -21.67 -10.22 -17.00
CA LYS A 577 -22.32 -9.77 -15.75
C LYS A 577 -21.51 -10.12 -14.50
N VAL A 578 -20.82 -11.26 -14.50
CA VAL A 578 -19.97 -11.69 -13.38
C VAL A 578 -18.76 -10.77 -13.20
N PHE A 579 -18.10 -10.35 -14.28
CA PHE A 579 -16.83 -9.64 -14.18
C PHE A 579 -16.92 -8.13 -14.35
N PHE A 580 -17.92 -7.64 -15.09
CA PHE A 580 -18.06 -6.22 -15.43
C PHE A 580 -19.32 -5.55 -14.84
N GLY A 581 -20.14 -6.31 -14.11
CA GLY A 581 -21.35 -5.80 -13.47
C GLY A 581 -22.65 -6.16 -14.21
N LEU A 582 -23.76 -6.02 -13.49
CA LEU A 582 -25.09 -6.41 -14.01
C LEU A 582 -25.53 -5.55 -15.19
N ASP A 583 -25.13 -4.28 -15.22
CA ASP A 583 -25.52 -3.28 -16.23
C ASP A 583 -24.64 -3.30 -17.48
N TYR A 584 -23.73 -4.26 -17.61
CA TYR A 584 -22.73 -4.26 -18.69
C TYR A 584 -23.33 -4.31 -20.11
N ASN A 585 -24.57 -4.73 -20.29
CA ASN A 585 -25.23 -4.87 -21.61
C ASN A 585 -26.30 -3.80 -21.86
N GLU A 586 -26.51 -2.86 -20.95
CA GLU A 586 -27.43 -1.73 -21.10
C GLU A 586 -26.65 -0.43 -21.43
#